data_ef6157ae5a672c123ad79b009b299f92
#
_entry.id   ef6157ae5a672c123ad79b009b299f92
#
_cell.length_a   1.000
_cell.length_b   1.000
_cell.length_c   1.000
_cell.angle_alpha   90.00
_cell.angle_beta   90.00
_cell.angle_gamma   90.00
#
_symmetry.space_group_name_H-M   'P 1'
#
loop_
_entity.id
_entity.type
_entity.pdbx_description
1 polymer ?
#
loop_
_entity_poly.entity_id
_entity_poly.type
_entity_poly.pdbx_seq_one_letter_code
_entity_poly.pdbx_strand_id
1 'polypeptide(L)'
;MLKNIFFGFLTVILPLRGISQHIDCYTVIAGKNASADGSVLVGHNEDDGGKEMIVNWFKVPRKKYKKQDSITLLNGTKIPQTEKTFSYLRFQVTKQKFGDTYLNENGVLICSDACASKEDTAKGNIGYYLRRIIAERATNAKHGVKLAGKIIETYGYESSGRTYTIADGKEAWMLSAVKGKHWIAQRIPDDEVAIIPNYYTIQEVDLKDTVNFLAAPDIVEYAEKRGWYNPETDGEFNFRKAYGDSACNIADYNIPRHLAGINDLSAKHYSESDIPLPFSFKPKQEVSIKDIKSLLSSHYENTEFCSFPKSGNPHKSKVRTICTETTQLSFVAQLRSNMPAGIGNLVWVSPYNGCLFPYIPVYFGIYDTNDKVRFTSYKNSEKLQFENDKNNLEQYPEHAYYQFNEYVKFIEENYPERIEEARIFKTLTEKELARNQKNLEKSVLEVYKSYPDDTKKILTNYCNQYFDTVLKITKQIMNKK
;
A
#
# COMPACT_ATOMS: atom_id res chain seq x y z
N MET A 1 47.21 58.98 6.82
CA MET A 1 46.98 57.65 7.41
C MET A 1 45.54 57.29 7.22
N LEU A 2 45.19 56.58 6.12
CA LEU A 2 43.87 56.04 5.86
C LEU A 2 43.86 54.58 6.34
N LYS A 3 42.97 54.30 7.29
CA LYS A 3 42.72 52.90 7.74
C LYS A 3 41.66 52.28 6.82
N ASN A 4 42.05 51.26 6.06
CA ASN A 4 41.14 50.42 5.32
C ASN A 4 40.42 49.44 6.30
N ILE A 5 39.10 49.55 6.36
CA ILE A 5 38.25 48.62 7.07
C ILE A 5 37.75 47.59 6.04
N PHE A 6 38.22 46.34 6.13
CA PHE A 6 37.75 45.21 5.36
C PHE A 6 36.47 44.67 6.00
N PHE A 7 35.33 44.83 5.34
CA PHE A 7 34.11 44.14 5.70
C PHE A 7 34.12 42.76 5.04
N GLY A 8 34.36 41.72 5.85
CA GLY A 8 34.22 40.34 5.41
C GLY A 8 32.72 39.96 5.33
N PHE A 9 32.21 39.75 4.13
CA PHE A 9 30.90 39.13 3.94
C PHE A 9 31.00 37.65 4.26
N LEU A 10 30.41 37.25 5.38
CA LEU A 10 30.20 35.84 5.73
C LEU A 10 29.00 35.31 4.94
N THR A 11 29.25 34.67 3.82
CA THR A 11 28.20 34.00 3.02
C THR A 11 27.80 32.72 3.79
N VAL A 12 26.69 32.76 4.48
CA VAL A 12 26.07 31.57 5.07
C VAL A 12 25.46 30.79 3.92
N ILE A 13 26.14 29.74 3.48
CA ILE A 13 25.59 28.74 2.56
C ILE A 13 24.62 27.87 3.40
N LEU A 14 23.35 28.23 3.40
CA LEU A 14 22.30 27.33 3.87
C LEU A 14 22.25 26.14 2.89
N PRO A 15 22.37 24.91 3.37
CA PRO A 15 22.18 23.76 2.51
C PRO A 15 20.73 23.81 2.00
N LEU A 16 20.55 23.97 0.70
CA LEU A 16 19.30 23.65 0.02
C LEU A 16 19.01 22.18 0.32
N ARG A 17 18.20 21.91 1.33
CA ARG A 17 17.57 20.61 1.49
C ARG A 17 16.73 20.44 0.21
N GLY A 18 17.19 19.58 -0.67
CA GLY A 18 16.38 19.14 -1.79
C GLY A 18 15.04 18.71 -1.24
N ILE A 19 13.96 19.22 -1.83
CA ILE A 19 12.60 18.74 -1.55
C ILE A 19 12.64 17.28 -2.01
N SER A 20 12.87 16.37 -1.07
CA SER A 20 12.65 14.94 -1.28
C SER A 20 11.19 14.82 -1.69
N GLN A 21 10.91 14.35 -2.90
CA GLN A 21 9.57 13.92 -3.25
C GLN A 21 9.17 12.87 -2.22
N HIS A 22 8.26 13.23 -1.31
CA HIS A 22 7.76 12.33 -0.29
C HIS A 22 6.88 11.30 -0.97
N ILE A 23 7.38 10.09 -1.11
CA ILE A 23 6.64 8.91 -1.55
C ILE A 23 6.03 8.33 -0.28
N ASP A 24 4.78 8.69 0.00
CA ASP A 24 4.18 8.47 1.31
C ASP A 24 2.83 7.77 1.16
N CYS A 25 2.86 6.46 1.01
CA CYS A 25 1.67 5.60 1.03
C CYS A 25 0.96 5.63 2.39
N TYR A 26 -0.22 5.02 2.48
CA TYR A 26 -0.95 4.89 3.74
C TYR A 26 -1.64 3.53 3.77
N THR A 27 -1.44 2.76 4.83
CA THR A 27 -2.06 1.45 5.00
C THR A 27 -2.86 1.37 6.30
N VAL A 28 -4.05 0.76 6.23
CA VAL A 28 -4.88 0.38 7.38
C VAL A 28 -5.21 -1.11 7.28
N ILE A 29 -5.10 -1.84 8.40
CA ILE A 29 -5.27 -3.28 8.45
C ILE A 29 -6.22 -3.62 9.59
N ALA A 30 -7.30 -4.35 9.32
CA ALA A 30 -8.17 -4.89 10.35
C ALA A 30 -8.03 -6.42 10.41
N GLY A 31 -7.78 -6.94 11.60
CA GLY A 31 -7.77 -8.37 11.87
C GLY A 31 -9.16 -8.99 11.65
N LYS A 32 -9.21 -10.30 11.45
CA LYS A 32 -10.45 -11.01 11.08
C LYS A 32 -11.58 -10.90 12.11
N ASN A 33 -11.26 -10.74 13.40
CA ASN A 33 -12.23 -10.56 14.47
C ASN A 33 -12.52 -9.07 14.75
N ALA A 34 -11.77 -8.15 14.12
CA ALA A 34 -12.03 -6.72 14.13
C ALA A 34 -12.92 -6.29 12.96
N SER A 35 -13.12 -7.16 11.97
CA SER A 35 -13.91 -6.85 10.77
C SER A 35 -15.33 -7.38 10.85
N ALA A 36 -16.27 -6.67 10.22
CA ALA A 36 -17.73 -6.96 10.25
C ALA A 36 -18.14 -8.25 9.53
N ASP A 37 -17.28 -8.85 8.72
CA ASP A 37 -17.58 -10.06 7.93
C ASP A 37 -16.61 -11.22 8.19
N GLY A 38 -15.72 -11.09 9.18
CA GLY A 38 -14.75 -12.10 9.55
C GLY A 38 -13.56 -12.21 8.57
N SER A 39 -13.41 -11.29 7.62
CA SER A 39 -12.26 -11.22 6.73
C SER A 39 -11.10 -10.45 7.35
N VAL A 40 -9.86 -10.73 6.92
CA VAL A 40 -8.78 -9.77 7.10
C VAL A 40 -8.95 -8.68 6.04
N LEU A 41 -9.03 -7.42 6.48
CA LEU A 41 -9.14 -6.26 5.59
C LEU A 41 -7.80 -5.52 5.53
N VAL A 42 -7.36 -5.20 4.33
CA VAL A 42 -6.18 -4.34 4.10
C VAL A 42 -6.56 -3.21 3.16
N GLY A 43 -6.58 -2.00 3.67
CA GLY A 43 -6.77 -0.79 2.87
C GLY A 43 -5.42 -0.11 2.62
N HIS A 44 -5.20 0.40 1.39
CA HIS A 44 -3.94 1.04 1.03
C HIS A 44 -4.13 2.12 -0.02
N ASN A 45 -3.49 3.27 0.20
CA ASN A 45 -3.27 4.29 -0.81
C ASN A 45 -1.82 4.21 -1.28
N GLU A 46 -1.62 3.98 -2.57
CA GLU A 46 -0.31 4.08 -3.21
C GLU A 46 -0.11 5.52 -3.67
N ASP A 47 0.64 6.27 -2.88
CA ASP A 47 0.88 7.69 -3.09
C ASP A 47 2.28 7.90 -3.66
N ASP A 48 2.34 8.27 -4.91
CA ASP A 48 3.58 8.54 -5.62
C ASP A 48 3.67 9.98 -6.10
N GLY A 49 4.88 10.47 -6.25
CA GLY A 49 5.14 11.87 -6.57
C GLY A 49 4.69 12.38 -7.94
N GLY A 50 3.83 11.64 -8.67
CA GLY A 50 3.37 12.05 -10.00
C GLY A 50 1.94 11.64 -10.31
N LYS A 51 1.15 12.58 -10.87
CA LYS A 51 -0.25 12.36 -11.27
C LYS A 51 -0.42 11.63 -12.61
N GLU A 52 0.64 11.45 -13.39
CA GLU A 52 0.54 11.06 -14.80
C GLU A 52 1.17 9.67 -15.04
N MET A 53 0.89 8.74 -14.11
CA MET A 53 1.41 7.39 -14.18
C MET A 53 0.33 6.41 -14.62
N ILE A 54 0.75 5.43 -15.42
CA ILE A 54 -0.10 4.30 -15.77
C ILE A 54 -0.04 3.29 -14.63
N VAL A 55 -1.20 2.81 -14.21
CA VAL A 55 -1.30 1.66 -13.33
C VAL A 55 -1.86 0.47 -14.10
N ASN A 56 -1.03 -0.54 -14.28
CA ASN A 56 -1.44 -1.77 -14.94
C ASN A 56 -2.03 -2.75 -13.91
N TRP A 57 -3.11 -3.42 -14.29
CA TRP A 57 -3.68 -4.51 -13.53
C TRP A 57 -3.45 -5.82 -14.30
N PHE A 58 -2.71 -6.74 -13.72
CA PHE A 58 -2.38 -8.01 -14.37
C PHE A 58 -2.88 -9.20 -13.57
N LYS A 59 -3.37 -10.21 -14.29
CA LYS A 59 -3.48 -11.57 -13.79
C LYS A 59 -2.30 -12.38 -14.36
N VAL A 60 -1.32 -12.70 -13.52
CA VAL A 60 -0.14 -13.45 -13.95
C VAL A 60 -0.34 -14.92 -13.64
N PRO A 61 -0.29 -15.82 -14.65
CA PRO A 61 -0.48 -17.24 -14.45
C PRO A 61 0.73 -17.89 -13.75
N ARG A 62 0.54 -19.09 -13.22
CA ARG A 62 1.65 -19.95 -12.77
C ARG A 62 2.67 -20.14 -13.89
N LYS A 63 3.95 -20.15 -13.52
CA LYS A 63 5.05 -20.43 -14.46
C LYS A 63 5.90 -21.58 -13.96
N LYS A 64 6.50 -22.30 -14.91
CA LYS A 64 7.52 -23.32 -14.64
C LYS A 64 8.88 -22.78 -15.05
N TYR A 65 9.89 -23.08 -14.26
CA TYR A 65 11.25 -22.65 -14.47
C TYR A 65 12.18 -23.86 -14.36
N LYS A 66 13.35 -23.76 -14.99
CA LYS A 66 14.41 -24.76 -14.84
C LYS A 66 15.17 -24.51 -13.53
N LYS A 67 15.77 -25.54 -12.96
CA LYS A 67 16.52 -25.46 -11.69
C LYS A 67 17.62 -24.39 -11.68
N GLN A 68 18.22 -24.12 -12.85
CA GLN A 68 19.26 -23.10 -13.01
C GLN A 68 18.76 -21.69 -13.25
N ASP A 69 17.45 -21.49 -13.41
CA ASP A 69 16.89 -20.16 -13.66
C ASP A 69 17.04 -19.27 -12.42
N SER A 70 17.19 -17.98 -12.63
CA SER A 70 17.33 -16.98 -11.59
C SER A 70 16.58 -15.70 -11.93
N ILE A 71 16.18 -14.97 -10.90
CA ILE A 71 15.74 -13.58 -10.99
C ILE A 71 17.01 -12.73 -10.96
N THR A 72 17.24 -11.92 -11.98
CA THR A 72 18.34 -10.94 -11.99
C THR A 72 17.82 -9.59 -11.56
N LEU A 73 18.34 -9.05 -10.46
CA LEU A 73 18.01 -7.73 -9.95
C LEU A 73 18.68 -6.64 -10.79
N LEU A 74 18.26 -5.37 -10.67
CA LEU A 74 18.83 -4.25 -11.43
C LEU A 74 20.33 -4.04 -11.18
N ASN A 75 20.81 -4.37 -9.99
CA ASN A 75 22.24 -4.30 -9.64
C ASN A 75 23.04 -5.54 -10.08
N GLY A 76 22.43 -6.46 -10.85
CA GLY A 76 23.07 -7.68 -11.33
C GLY A 76 23.04 -8.87 -10.35
N THR A 77 22.59 -8.70 -9.12
CA THR A 77 22.46 -9.79 -8.15
C THR A 77 21.46 -10.84 -8.65
N LYS A 78 21.84 -12.12 -8.54
CA LYS A 78 20.99 -13.24 -8.97
C LYS A 78 20.40 -13.95 -7.75
N ILE A 79 19.07 -14.12 -7.77
CA ILE A 79 18.31 -14.87 -6.78
C ILE A 79 17.80 -16.15 -7.46
N PRO A 80 18.09 -17.35 -6.96
CA PRO A 80 17.57 -18.59 -7.54
C PRO A 80 16.06 -18.56 -7.68
N GLN A 81 15.54 -18.94 -8.86
CA GLN A 81 14.10 -19.05 -9.06
C GLN A 81 13.59 -20.42 -8.55
N THR A 82 12.33 -20.44 -8.09
CA THR A 82 11.64 -21.69 -7.77
C THR A 82 11.17 -22.38 -9.05
N GLU A 83 11.14 -23.72 -9.05
CA GLU A 83 10.69 -24.51 -10.23
C GLU A 83 9.26 -24.20 -10.67
N LYS A 84 8.42 -23.79 -9.73
CA LYS A 84 7.02 -23.38 -10.00
C LYS A 84 6.70 -22.14 -9.19
N THR A 85 6.16 -21.11 -9.84
CA THR A 85 5.63 -19.93 -9.18
C THR A 85 4.11 -20.02 -9.07
N PHE A 86 3.55 -19.41 -8.03
CA PHE A 86 2.13 -19.21 -7.90
C PHE A 86 1.62 -18.18 -8.92
N SER A 87 0.33 -18.28 -9.27
CA SER A 87 -0.40 -17.24 -9.98
C SER A 87 -0.69 -16.07 -9.05
N TYR A 88 -0.72 -14.85 -9.58
CA TYR A 88 -1.02 -13.66 -8.77
C TYR A 88 -1.72 -12.56 -9.57
N LEU A 89 -2.50 -11.74 -8.89
CA LEU A 89 -2.87 -10.40 -9.34
C LEU A 89 -1.72 -9.45 -9.03
N ARG A 90 -1.45 -8.51 -9.92
CA ARG A 90 -0.48 -7.43 -9.73
C ARG A 90 -1.09 -6.11 -10.13
N PHE A 91 -1.05 -5.15 -9.24
CA PHE A 91 -1.34 -3.74 -9.51
C PHE A 91 0.00 -3.02 -9.55
N GLN A 92 0.36 -2.47 -10.71
CA GLN A 92 1.70 -1.94 -10.96
C GLN A 92 1.63 -0.49 -11.37
N VAL A 93 2.14 0.41 -10.54
CA VAL A 93 2.41 1.79 -10.93
C VAL A 93 3.69 1.81 -11.76
N THR A 94 3.61 2.23 -13.02
CA THR A 94 4.80 2.36 -13.88
C THR A 94 5.73 3.44 -13.33
N LYS A 95 7.06 3.30 -13.60
CA LYS A 95 8.10 4.27 -13.18
C LYS A 95 8.31 4.40 -11.67
N GLN A 96 7.62 3.57 -10.89
CA GLN A 96 7.74 3.50 -9.45
C GLN A 96 8.27 2.13 -9.02
N LYS A 97 9.52 2.10 -8.59
CA LYS A 97 10.18 0.85 -8.19
C LYS A 97 9.42 0.09 -7.10
N PHE A 98 8.76 0.81 -6.20
CA PHE A 98 8.02 0.24 -5.07
C PHE A 98 6.50 0.38 -5.19
N GLY A 99 5.99 0.93 -6.30
CA GLY A 99 4.56 1.16 -6.54
C GLY A 99 3.84 -0.06 -7.10
N ASP A 100 3.95 -1.22 -6.46
CA ASP A 100 3.23 -2.42 -6.87
C ASP A 100 2.70 -3.22 -5.69
N THR A 101 1.51 -3.78 -5.87
CA THR A 101 0.82 -4.64 -4.89
C THR A 101 0.52 -5.98 -5.53
N TYR A 102 0.56 -7.04 -4.73
CA TYR A 102 0.34 -8.40 -5.19
C TYR A 102 -0.68 -9.13 -4.31
N LEU A 103 -1.50 -9.97 -4.94
CA LEU A 103 -2.34 -10.95 -4.29
C LEU A 103 -2.16 -12.31 -4.99
N ASN A 104 -1.67 -13.33 -4.30
CA ASN A 104 -1.43 -14.63 -4.92
C ASN A 104 -2.61 -15.61 -4.78
N GLU A 105 -2.51 -16.77 -5.43
CA GLU A 105 -3.55 -17.79 -5.47
C GLU A 105 -3.82 -18.50 -4.13
N ASN A 106 -2.93 -18.33 -3.15
CA ASN A 106 -3.13 -18.80 -1.78
C ASN A 106 -3.79 -17.72 -0.90
N GLY A 107 -4.17 -16.58 -1.48
CA GLY A 107 -4.76 -15.45 -0.78
C GLY A 107 -3.76 -14.58 -0.05
N VAL A 108 -2.46 -14.71 -0.31
CA VAL A 108 -1.44 -13.85 0.31
C VAL A 108 -1.36 -12.52 -0.42
N LEU A 109 -1.73 -11.45 0.28
CA LEU A 109 -1.60 -10.06 -0.16
C LEU A 109 -0.27 -9.50 0.32
N ILE A 110 0.39 -8.70 -0.53
CA ILE A 110 1.63 -7.99 -0.19
C ILE A 110 1.56 -6.57 -0.75
N CYS A 111 1.61 -5.57 0.12
CA CYS A 111 1.88 -4.17 -0.20
C CYS A 111 2.94 -3.60 0.74
N SER A 112 3.32 -2.32 0.61
CA SER A 112 4.36 -1.78 1.49
C SER A 112 4.41 -0.26 1.49
N ASP A 113 4.83 0.30 2.62
CA ASP A 113 4.94 1.73 2.88
C ASP A 113 6.41 2.09 3.14
N ALA A 114 6.88 3.22 2.61
CA ALA A 114 8.19 3.75 2.93
C ALA A 114 8.24 4.11 4.42
N CYS A 115 9.21 3.56 5.15
CA CYS A 115 9.43 3.82 6.56
C CYS A 115 10.94 3.92 6.78
N ALA A 116 11.47 5.13 6.88
CA ALA A 116 12.90 5.33 6.95
C ALA A 116 13.48 4.79 8.26
N SER A 117 14.65 4.15 8.14
CA SER A 117 15.51 3.81 9.26
C SER A 117 16.66 4.79 9.37
N LYS A 118 17.26 4.90 10.55
CA LYS A 118 18.48 5.66 10.77
C LYS A 118 19.76 4.92 10.33
N GLU A 119 19.62 3.73 9.70
CA GLU A 119 20.76 2.98 9.20
C GLU A 119 21.40 3.69 7.99
N ASP A 120 22.67 4.07 8.11
CA ASP A 120 23.41 4.89 7.16
C ASP A 120 24.57 4.16 6.49
N THR A 121 25.07 3.08 7.09
CA THR A 121 26.30 2.39 6.66
C THR A 121 26.05 1.06 5.93
N ALA A 122 25.00 0.34 6.30
CA ALA A 122 24.73 -0.97 5.73
C ALA A 122 24.38 -0.87 4.25
N LYS A 123 24.65 -1.96 3.52
CA LYS A 123 24.36 -2.10 2.08
C LYS A 123 23.45 -3.29 1.85
N GLY A 124 22.66 -3.21 0.79
CA GLY A 124 21.77 -4.29 0.38
C GLY A 124 21.56 -4.33 -1.12
N ASN A 125 21.01 -5.44 -1.58
CA ASN A 125 20.79 -5.72 -2.99
C ASN A 125 19.33 -6.00 -3.33
N ILE A 126 18.49 -6.32 -2.32
CA ILE A 126 17.07 -6.60 -2.55
C ILE A 126 16.20 -5.39 -2.18
N GLY A 127 15.22 -5.08 -3.00
CA GLY A 127 14.26 -4.01 -2.75
C GLY A 127 12.91 -4.35 -3.37
N TYR A 128 12.58 -3.74 -4.49
CA TYR A 128 11.29 -3.85 -5.16
C TYR A 128 10.87 -5.27 -5.53
N TYR A 129 11.78 -6.17 -5.90
CA TYR A 129 11.45 -7.58 -6.22
C TYR A 129 11.05 -8.41 -5.01
N LEU A 130 11.25 -7.94 -3.78
CA LEU A 130 10.90 -8.70 -2.58
C LEU A 130 9.42 -9.07 -2.56
N ARG A 131 8.52 -8.12 -2.85
CA ARG A 131 7.07 -8.37 -2.90
C ARG A 131 6.70 -9.43 -3.94
N ARG A 132 7.28 -9.32 -5.14
CA ARG A 132 7.06 -10.32 -6.20
C ARG A 132 7.52 -11.71 -5.79
N ILE A 133 8.69 -11.83 -5.17
CA ILE A 133 9.21 -13.12 -4.72
C ILE A 133 8.30 -13.75 -3.67
N ILE A 134 7.76 -12.95 -2.75
CA ILE A 134 6.76 -13.40 -1.78
C ILE A 134 5.51 -13.87 -2.51
N ALA A 135 4.98 -13.09 -3.45
CA ALA A 135 3.79 -13.45 -4.23
C ALA A 135 3.97 -14.75 -5.02
N GLU A 136 5.15 -14.95 -5.61
CA GLU A 136 5.47 -16.14 -6.39
C GLU A 136 5.61 -17.42 -5.54
N ARG A 137 5.85 -17.31 -4.20
CA ARG A 137 6.33 -18.45 -3.38
C ARG A 137 5.58 -18.64 -2.06
N ALA A 138 4.92 -17.62 -1.52
CA ALA A 138 4.30 -17.72 -0.20
C ALA A 138 3.00 -18.54 -0.24
N THR A 139 2.87 -19.49 0.69
CA THR A 139 1.68 -20.34 0.84
C THR A 139 0.69 -19.79 1.87
N ASN A 140 1.12 -18.89 2.74
CA ASN A 140 0.33 -18.15 3.73
C ASN A 140 1.12 -16.92 4.20
N ALA A 141 0.50 -16.05 4.99
CA ALA A 141 1.11 -14.81 5.45
C ALA A 141 2.40 -15.05 6.25
N LYS A 142 2.38 -15.91 7.27
CA LYS A 142 3.56 -16.23 8.09
C LYS A 142 4.71 -16.82 7.28
N HIS A 143 4.42 -17.67 6.29
CA HIS A 143 5.44 -18.17 5.36
C HIS A 143 6.03 -17.03 4.51
N GLY A 144 5.19 -16.08 4.06
CA GLY A 144 5.63 -14.88 3.36
C GLY A 144 6.60 -14.04 4.18
N VAL A 145 6.32 -13.84 5.47
CA VAL A 145 7.22 -13.14 6.41
C VAL A 145 8.56 -13.86 6.55
N LYS A 146 8.56 -15.17 6.80
CA LYS A 146 9.79 -15.97 6.92
C LYS A 146 10.63 -15.94 5.65
N LEU A 147 9.97 -16.03 4.49
CA LEU A 147 10.63 -15.93 3.18
C LEU A 147 11.27 -14.56 2.97
N ALA A 148 10.53 -13.48 3.27
CA ALA A 148 11.04 -12.11 3.18
C ALA A 148 12.26 -11.90 4.07
N GLY A 149 12.17 -12.31 5.34
CA GLY A 149 13.28 -12.23 6.29
C GLY A 149 14.52 -12.95 5.80
N LYS A 150 14.37 -14.20 5.33
CA LYS A 150 15.48 -14.97 4.79
C LYS A 150 16.16 -14.33 3.58
N ILE A 151 15.38 -13.70 2.71
CA ILE A 151 15.90 -12.98 1.54
C ILE A 151 16.65 -11.71 1.99
N ILE A 152 16.09 -10.95 2.95
CA ILE A 152 16.75 -9.76 3.49
C ILE A 152 18.08 -10.14 4.17
N GLU A 153 18.11 -11.17 5.00
CA GLU A 153 19.35 -11.66 5.64
C GLU A 153 20.40 -12.09 4.63
N THR A 154 19.98 -12.71 3.52
CA THR A 154 20.89 -13.24 2.51
C THR A 154 21.47 -12.12 1.62
N TYR A 155 20.61 -11.21 1.13
CA TYR A 155 20.98 -10.26 0.09
C TYR A 155 21.10 -8.82 0.60
N GLY A 156 20.60 -8.52 1.79
CA GLY A 156 20.51 -7.18 2.34
C GLY A 156 19.46 -6.32 1.65
N TYR A 157 18.73 -5.50 2.42
CA TYR A 157 17.74 -4.56 1.92
C TYR A 157 18.39 -3.27 1.41
N GLU A 158 18.05 -2.80 0.20
CA GLU A 158 18.78 -1.72 -0.47
C GLU A 158 18.32 -0.31 -0.09
N SER A 159 17.05 -0.14 0.30
CA SER A 159 16.46 1.17 0.60
C SER A 159 16.66 1.57 2.07
N SER A 160 16.39 2.83 2.40
CA SER A 160 16.52 3.36 3.78
C SER A 160 15.70 2.58 4.81
N GLY A 161 14.58 2.02 4.41
CA GLY A 161 13.68 1.21 5.24
C GLY A 161 12.27 1.17 4.65
N ARG A 162 11.50 0.16 5.03
CA ARG A 162 10.13 -0.05 4.55
C ARG A 162 9.37 -1.00 5.47
N THR A 163 8.08 -0.74 5.66
CA THR A 163 7.18 -1.71 6.29
C THR A 163 6.34 -2.40 5.22
N TYR A 164 6.40 -3.73 5.20
CA TYR A 164 5.62 -4.60 4.33
C TYR A 164 4.41 -5.11 5.09
N THR A 165 3.23 -4.96 4.52
CA THR A 165 2.03 -5.68 4.95
C THR A 165 1.98 -7.00 4.21
N ILE A 166 1.95 -8.11 4.95
CA ILE A 166 1.84 -9.47 4.42
C ILE A 166 0.65 -10.12 5.13
N ALA A 167 -0.44 -10.34 4.41
CA ALA A 167 -1.71 -10.78 4.99
C ALA A 167 -2.35 -11.90 4.17
N ASP A 168 -3.14 -12.74 4.83
CA ASP A 168 -4.04 -13.70 4.19
C ASP A 168 -5.39 -13.71 4.94
N GLY A 169 -6.31 -14.59 4.57
CA GLY A 169 -7.63 -14.66 5.20
C GLY A 169 -7.64 -15.17 6.66
N LYS A 170 -6.50 -15.38 7.28
CA LYS A 170 -6.36 -15.89 8.65
C LYS A 170 -5.62 -14.90 9.55
N GLU A 171 -4.62 -14.22 9.04
CA GLU A 171 -3.75 -13.35 9.81
C GLU A 171 -3.10 -12.26 8.94
N ALA A 172 -2.64 -11.20 9.59
CA ALA A 172 -1.87 -10.13 8.98
C ALA A 172 -0.60 -9.84 9.79
N TRP A 173 0.45 -9.47 9.09
CA TRP A 173 1.76 -9.15 9.64
C TRP A 173 2.27 -7.82 9.08
N MET A 174 2.93 -7.03 9.91
CA MET A 174 3.81 -5.97 9.50
C MET A 174 5.26 -6.43 9.59
N LEU A 175 6.01 -6.37 8.49
CA LEU A 175 7.43 -6.65 8.45
C LEU A 175 8.17 -5.34 8.16
N SER A 176 8.91 -4.84 9.15
CA SER A 176 9.75 -3.66 9.03
C SER A 176 11.17 -4.07 8.62
N ALA A 177 11.53 -3.77 7.37
CA ALA A 177 12.86 -3.98 6.82
C ALA A 177 13.73 -2.74 7.07
N VAL A 178 14.93 -2.95 7.61
CA VAL A 178 15.96 -1.95 7.81
C VAL A 178 16.96 -2.07 6.64
N LYS A 179 17.60 -0.98 6.24
CA LYS A 179 18.69 -1.04 5.27
C LYS A 179 19.75 -2.06 5.71
N GLY A 180 20.21 -2.93 4.81
CA GLY A 180 21.10 -4.05 5.15
C GLY A 180 20.30 -5.31 5.53
N LYS A 181 20.76 -6.06 6.52
CA LYS A 181 20.27 -7.43 6.78
C LYS A 181 19.24 -7.56 7.90
N HIS A 182 18.87 -6.46 8.54
CA HIS A 182 18.03 -6.47 9.72
C HIS A 182 16.56 -6.23 9.36
N TRP A 183 15.70 -6.91 10.06
CA TRP A 183 14.25 -6.82 9.91
C TRP A 183 13.57 -7.35 11.17
N ILE A 184 12.34 -6.90 11.37
CA ILE A 184 11.44 -7.44 12.39
C ILE A 184 10.03 -7.51 11.82
N ALA A 185 9.25 -8.47 12.27
CA ALA A 185 7.84 -8.56 11.94
C ALA A 185 7.01 -8.80 13.20
N GLN A 186 5.87 -8.10 13.28
CA GLN A 186 4.88 -8.29 14.32
C GLN A 186 3.54 -8.67 13.69
N ARG A 187 2.89 -9.69 14.27
CA ARG A 187 1.54 -10.10 13.91
C ARG A 187 0.55 -9.08 14.46
N ILE A 188 -0.43 -8.72 13.65
CA ILE A 188 -1.54 -7.88 14.09
C ILE A 188 -2.53 -8.78 14.84
N PRO A 189 -2.97 -8.42 16.06
CA PRO A 189 -3.99 -9.16 16.79
C PRO A 189 -5.28 -9.30 15.96
N ASP A 190 -5.94 -10.46 16.08
CA ASP A 190 -7.12 -10.76 15.27
C ASP A 190 -8.29 -9.81 15.50
N ASP A 191 -8.39 -9.21 16.69
CA ASP A 191 -9.46 -8.30 17.14
C ASP A 191 -9.04 -6.83 17.17
N GLU A 192 -7.96 -6.47 16.47
CA GLU A 192 -7.42 -5.11 16.44
C GLU A 192 -7.22 -4.59 15.02
N VAL A 193 -7.03 -3.27 14.96
CA VAL A 193 -6.72 -2.50 13.75
C VAL A 193 -5.32 -1.92 13.90
N ALA A 194 -4.56 -1.88 12.80
CA ALA A 194 -3.25 -1.27 12.75
C ALA A 194 -3.12 -0.32 11.56
N ILE A 195 -2.29 0.72 11.70
CA ILE A 195 -2.07 1.76 10.68
C ILE A 195 -0.58 1.92 10.42
N ILE A 196 -0.21 2.11 9.16
CA ILE A 196 1.16 2.43 8.73
C ILE A 196 1.16 3.83 8.09
N PRO A 197 1.68 4.85 8.78
CA PRO A 197 1.69 6.24 8.31
C PRO A 197 3.07 6.72 7.81
N ASN A 198 3.90 5.84 7.28
CA ASN A 198 5.28 6.04 6.79
C ASN A 198 6.35 6.22 7.88
N TYR A 199 6.18 5.59 9.01
CA TYR A 199 7.24 5.34 9.98
C TYR A 199 7.04 3.98 10.65
N TYR A 200 8.07 3.44 11.31
CA TYR A 200 7.95 2.17 12.02
C TYR A 200 7.02 2.30 13.22
N THR A 201 6.01 1.45 13.28
CA THR A 201 5.03 1.40 14.38
C THR A 201 5.28 0.26 15.37
N ILE A 202 6.12 -0.72 15.03
CA ILE A 202 6.57 -1.77 15.96
C ILE A 202 7.44 -1.15 17.04
N GLN A 203 7.07 -1.35 18.31
CA GLN A 203 7.70 -0.74 19.48
C GLN A 203 8.35 -1.81 20.36
N GLU A 204 7.80 -2.11 21.54
CA GLU A 204 8.29 -3.14 22.45
C GLU A 204 8.18 -4.51 21.78
N VAL A 205 9.22 -5.32 21.95
CA VAL A 205 9.35 -6.59 21.23
C VAL A 205 9.70 -7.70 22.21
N ASP A 206 8.84 -8.71 22.30
CA ASP A 206 9.15 -9.96 22.96
C ASP A 206 9.63 -11.00 21.93
N LEU A 207 10.94 -11.12 21.75
CA LEU A 207 11.54 -12.09 20.83
C LEU A 207 11.37 -13.57 21.28
N LYS A 208 10.89 -13.82 22.51
CA LYS A 208 10.53 -15.17 22.96
C LYS A 208 9.15 -15.58 22.44
N ASP A 209 8.29 -14.63 22.16
CA ASP A 209 6.97 -14.87 21.55
C ASP A 209 7.10 -15.06 20.03
N THR A 210 7.51 -16.23 19.59
CA THR A 210 7.64 -16.61 18.17
C THR A 210 6.29 -16.79 17.46
N VAL A 211 5.16 -16.64 18.15
CA VAL A 211 3.83 -16.62 17.57
C VAL A 211 3.56 -15.26 16.96
N ASN A 212 3.86 -14.20 17.69
CA ASN A 212 3.55 -12.82 17.31
C ASN A 212 4.76 -12.02 16.81
N PHE A 213 6.00 -12.47 17.04
CA PHE A 213 7.21 -11.80 16.57
C PHE A 213 8.12 -12.74 15.79
N LEU A 214 8.71 -12.22 14.73
CA LEU A 214 9.79 -12.82 13.95
C LEU A 214 10.80 -11.71 13.63
N ALA A 215 12.11 -12.00 13.72
CA ALA A 215 13.14 -11.00 13.47
C ALA A 215 14.44 -11.62 12.96
N ALA A 216 15.34 -10.78 12.45
CA ALA A 216 16.73 -11.13 12.24
C ALA A 216 17.36 -11.56 13.59
N PRO A 217 18.19 -12.63 13.60
CA PRO A 217 18.69 -13.22 14.85
C PRO A 217 19.48 -12.26 15.74
N ASP A 218 20.17 -11.29 15.12
CA ASP A 218 21.08 -10.33 15.76
C ASP A 218 20.50 -8.92 15.87
N ILE A 219 19.17 -8.76 15.74
CA ILE A 219 18.50 -7.44 15.71
C ILE A 219 18.78 -6.58 16.93
N VAL A 220 18.86 -7.18 18.12
CA VAL A 220 19.17 -6.46 19.39
C VAL A 220 20.66 -6.20 19.48
N GLU A 221 21.49 -7.22 19.28
CA GLU A 221 22.96 -7.10 19.37
C GLU A 221 23.51 -6.06 18.37
N TYR A 222 22.94 -6.00 17.17
CA TYR A 222 23.32 -4.98 16.20
C TYR A 222 22.97 -3.57 16.67
N ALA A 223 21.78 -3.38 17.26
CA ALA A 223 21.40 -2.08 17.82
C ALA A 223 22.33 -1.65 18.96
N GLU A 224 22.75 -2.57 19.82
CA GLU A 224 23.75 -2.31 20.87
C GLU A 224 25.10 -1.90 20.27
N LYS A 225 25.63 -2.65 19.31
CA LYS A 225 26.89 -2.33 18.59
C LYS A 225 26.87 -0.97 17.90
N ARG A 226 25.69 -0.54 17.44
CA ARG A 226 25.49 0.78 16.83
C ARG A 226 25.27 1.89 17.86
N GLY A 227 25.18 1.57 19.16
CA GLY A 227 24.85 2.53 20.21
C GLY A 227 23.43 3.09 20.11
N TRP A 228 22.52 2.33 19.50
CA TRP A 228 21.11 2.70 19.33
C TRP A 228 20.21 2.16 20.45
N TYR A 229 20.73 1.23 21.22
CA TYR A 229 20.10 0.61 22.37
C TYR A 229 21.16 0.25 23.42
N ASN A 230 20.86 0.52 24.69
CA ASN A 230 21.66 0.08 25.82
C ASN A 230 20.74 -0.64 26.84
N PRO A 231 20.89 -1.96 27.05
CA PRO A 231 20.04 -2.72 27.96
C PRO A 231 20.11 -2.26 29.43
N GLU A 232 21.19 -1.60 29.83
CA GLU A 232 21.36 -1.09 31.22
C GLU A 232 20.55 0.19 31.48
N THR A 233 20.26 0.98 30.45
CA THR A 233 19.65 2.32 30.62
C THR A 233 18.31 2.49 29.91
N ASP A 234 18.06 1.76 28.82
CA ASP A 234 16.90 2.00 27.94
C ASP A 234 15.67 1.11 28.27
N GLY A 235 15.83 0.15 29.21
CA GLY A 235 14.77 -0.81 29.57
C GLY A 235 14.56 -1.88 28.49
N GLU A 236 13.31 -2.26 28.22
CA GLU A 236 12.98 -3.26 27.21
C GLU A 236 13.32 -2.75 25.79
N PHE A 237 13.69 -3.70 24.93
CA PHE A 237 14.06 -3.36 23.55
C PHE A 237 12.86 -2.82 22.78
N ASN A 238 12.97 -1.60 22.29
CA ASN A 238 11.97 -0.93 21.46
C ASN A 238 12.54 -0.71 20.06
N PHE A 239 11.97 -1.43 19.07
CA PHE A 239 12.48 -1.42 17.70
C PHE A 239 12.37 -0.03 17.06
N ARG A 240 11.21 0.65 17.18
CA ARG A 240 11.01 2.00 16.63
C ARG A 240 12.04 2.99 17.17
N LYS A 241 12.30 2.96 18.49
CA LYS A 241 13.30 3.82 19.14
C LYS A 241 14.71 3.49 18.66
N ALA A 242 15.03 2.20 18.54
CA ALA A 242 16.35 1.72 18.15
C ALA A 242 16.67 1.96 16.66
N TYR A 243 15.72 1.73 15.75
CA TYR A 243 15.98 1.70 14.31
C TYR A 243 15.29 2.79 13.50
N GLY A 244 14.20 3.35 13.98
CA GLY A 244 13.41 4.34 13.25
C GLY A 244 14.13 5.67 13.06
N ASP A 245 13.93 6.30 11.91
CA ASP A 245 14.35 7.69 11.71
C ASP A 245 13.53 8.62 12.60
N SER A 246 14.21 9.39 13.44
CA SER A 246 13.56 10.24 14.44
C SER A 246 12.74 11.37 13.82
N ALA A 247 13.18 11.91 12.66
CA ALA A 247 12.45 12.96 11.96
C ALA A 247 11.12 12.42 11.37
N CYS A 248 11.14 11.20 10.81
CA CYS A 248 9.91 10.56 10.30
C CYS A 248 8.91 10.26 11.43
N ASN A 249 9.39 9.92 12.62
CA ASN A 249 8.56 9.56 13.77
C ASN A 249 7.69 10.71 14.31
N ILE A 250 8.05 11.96 14.02
CA ILE A 250 7.36 13.17 14.50
C ILE A 250 6.99 14.12 13.34
N ALA A 251 7.12 13.65 12.09
CA ALA A 251 6.86 14.50 10.94
C ALA A 251 5.39 14.96 10.86
N ASP A 252 5.20 16.22 10.53
CA ASP A 252 3.89 16.86 10.38
C ASP A 252 3.05 16.32 9.23
N TYR A 253 3.65 15.57 8.32
CA TYR A 253 2.95 14.83 7.27
C TYR A 253 2.58 13.38 7.68
N ASN A 254 3.11 12.86 8.78
CA ASN A 254 2.84 11.50 9.28
C ASN A 254 1.85 11.49 10.46
N ILE A 255 2.09 12.32 11.46
CA ILE A 255 1.32 12.32 12.72
C ILE A 255 -0.17 12.63 12.49
N PRO A 256 -0.58 13.68 11.72
CA PRO A 256 -1.99 13.92 11.46
C PRO A 256 -2.69 12.74 10.77
N ARG A 257 -2.04 12.06 9.82
CA ARG A 257 -2.60 10.88 9.15
C ARG A 257 -2.81 9.72 10.11
N HIS A 258 -1.87 9.48 11.00
CA HIS A 258 -1.98 8.42 12.01
C HIS A 258 -3.07 8.75 13.03
N LEU A 259 -3.09 9.96 13.60
CA LEU A 259 -4.11 10.41 14.55
C LEU A 259 -5.51 10.39 13.93
N ALA A 260 -5.67 10.91 12.73
CA ALA A 260 -6.96 10.91 12.04
C ALA A 260 -7.48 9.47 11.82
N GLY A 261 -6.60 8.55 11.38
CA GLY A 261 -6.99 7.16 11.16
C GLY A 261 -7.32 6.41 12.44
N ILE A 262 -6.53 6.59 13.50
CA ILE A 262 -6.82 5.98 14.80
C ILE A 262 -8.14 6.53 15.36
N ASN A 263 -8.33 7.84 15.37
CA ASN A 263 -9.51 8.49 15.94
C ASN A 263 -10.79 8.21 15.15
N ASP A 264 -10.69 7.94 13.85
CA ASP A 264 -11.84 7.51 13.06
C ASP A 264 -12.33 6.12 13.46
N LEU A 265 -11.45 5.21 13.82
CA LEU A 265 -11.80 3.80 14.06
C LEU A 265 -11.79 3.39 15.53
N SER A 266 -11.01 4.03 16.40
CA SER A 266 -10.84 3.66 17.81
C SER A 266 -11.98 4.20 18.71
N ALA A 267 -12.28 3.47 19.79
CA ALA A 267 -13.12 3.97 20.86
C ALA A 267 -12.42 4.99 21.78
N LYS A 268 -11.08 4.88 21.90
CA LYS A 268 -10.26 5.86 22.63
C LYS A 268 -9.88 6.98 21.67
N HIS A 269 -9.98 8.22 22.14
CA HIS A 269 -9.43 9.37 21.44
C HIS A 269 -7.96 9.52 21.76
N TYR A 270 -7.13 9.75 20.74
CA TYR A 270 -5.69 9.98 20.83
C TYR A 270 -5.35 11.39 20.36
N SER A 271 -4.33 11.98 20.96
CA SER A 271 -3.80 13.31 20.66
C SER A 271 -2.28 13.26 20.50
N GLU A 272 -1.65 14.36 20.16
CA GLU A 272 -0.18 14.45 20.08
C GLU A 272 0.51 14.12 21.39
N SER A 273 -0.15 14.32 22.54
CA SER A 273 0.39 13.95 23.86
C SER A 273 0.46 12.44 24.10
N ASP A 274 -0.22 11.63 23.28
CA ASP A 274 -0.17 10.16 23.34
C ASP A 274 0.95 9.56 22.45
N ILE A 275 1.79 10.39 21.84
CA ILE A 275 2.93 9.91 21.05
C ILE A 275 4.00 9.33 22.00
N PRO A 276 4.50 8.12 21.73
CA PRO A 276 4.32 7.28 20.55
C PRO A 276 2.95 6.57 20.50
N LEU A 277 2.26 6.69 19.36
CA LEU A 277 0.97 6.04 19.15
C LEU A 277 1.12 4.50 19.11
N PRO A 278 0.09 3.72 19.52
CA PRO A 278 0.19 2.27 19.64
C PRO A 278 0.42 1.59 18.28
N PHE A 279 1.01 0.40 18.30
CA PHE A 279 1.16 -0.46 17.12
C PHE A 279 -0.18 -0.85 16.50
N SER A 280 -1.15 -1.22 17.37
CA SER A 280 -2.52 -1.57 17.01
C SER A 280 -3.48 -1.17 18.12
N PHE A 281 -4.78 -1.16 17.83
CA PHE A 281 -5.82 -0.74 18.76
C PHE A 281 -7.13 -1.48 18.50
N LYS A 282 -7.97 -1.61 19.53
CA LYS A 282 -9.32 -2.15 19.39
C LYS A 282 -10.25 -1.11 18.73
N PRO A 283 -10.97 -1.47 17.67
CA PRO A 283 -11.92 -0.55 17.04
C PRO A 283 -13.14 -0.32 17.94
N LYS A 284 -13.79 0.84 17.76
CA LYS A 284 -15.05 1.19 18.47
C LYS A 284 -16.23 0.32 18.09
N GLN A 285 -16.19 -0.30 16.91
CA GLN A 285 -17.14 -1.25 16.36
C GLN A 285 -16.43 -2.11 15.32
N GLU A 286 -17.03 -3.23 14.91
CA GLU A 286 -16.52 -4.03 13.81
C GLU A 286 -16.36 -3.19 12.54
N VAL A 287 -15.17 -3.25 11.95
CA VAL A 287 -14.77 -2.43 10.80
C VAL A 287 -15.29 -3.05 9.50
N SER A 288 -16.06 -2.29 8.76
CA SER A 288 -16.54 -2.72 7.44
C SER A 288 -15.62 -2.26 6.30
N ILE A 289 -15.78 -2.86 5.13
CA ILE A 289 -15.12 -2.40 3.89
C ILE A 289 -15.44 -0.92 3.62
N LYS A 290 -16.67 -0.49 3.94
CA LYS A 290 -17.09 0.90 3.76
C LYS A 290 -16.30 1.85 4.66
N ASP A 291 -16.03 1.47 5.90
CA ASP A 291 -15.25 2.30 6.84
C ASP A 291 -13.82 2.46 6.34
N ILE A 292 -13.19 1.38 5.86
CA ILE A 292 -11.85 1.44 5.25
C ILE A 292 -11.84 2.35 3.99
N LYS A 293 -12.82 2.18 3.09
CA LYS A 293 -12.95 3.04 1.90
C LYS A 293 -13.15 4.50 2.27
N SER A 294 -13.93 4.78 3.31
CA SER A 294 -14.14 6.13 3.83
C SER A 294 -12.85 6.72 4.37
N LEU A 295 -12.12 5.98 5.19
CA LEU A 295 -10.83 6.40 5.75
C LEU A 295 -9.81 6.70 4.64
N LEU A 296 -9.67 5.83 3.64
CA LEU A 296 -8.76 6.04 2.50
C LEU A 296 -9.16 7.24 1.63
N SER A 297 -10.41 7.70 1.74
CA SER A 297 -10.93 8.88 1.02
C SER A 297 -10.94 10.15 1.88
N SER A 298 -10.41 10.11 3.11
CA SER A 298 -10.50 11.19 4.09
C SER A 298 -9.56 12.35 3.79
N HIS A 299 -10.09 13.57 3.99
CA HIS A 299 -9.33 14.81 3.99
C HIS A 299 -9.42 15.50 5.36
N TYR A 300 -9.62 14.69 6.42
CA TYR A 300 -9.78 15.12 7.81
C TYR A 300 -11.07 15.88 8.09
N GLU A 301 -12.13 15.66 7.30
CA GLU A 301 -13.43 16.26 7.52
C GLU A 301 -13.89 16.03 8.97
N ASN A 302 -14.36 17.11 9.62
CA ASN A 302 -14.80 17.10 11.03
C ASN A 302 -13.69 16.77 12.08
N THR A 303 -12.43 16.95 11.74
CA THR A 303 -11.31 16.85 12.68
C THR A 303 -10.60 18.19 12.83
N GLU A 304 -9.77 18.32 13.86
CA GLU A 304 -8.90 19.48 14.11
C GLU A 304 -7.84 19.70 13.01
N PHE A 305 -7.51 18.66 12.24
CA PHE A 305 -6.58 18.73 11.11
C PHE A 305 -7.23 19.22 9.81
N CYS A 306 -8.55 19.43 9.82
CA CYS A 306 -9.28 19.90 8.64
C CYS A 306 -8.82 21.29 8.25
N SER A 307 -8.17 21.42 7.11
CA SER A 307 -7.63 22.67 6.58
C SER A 307 -7.90 22.78 5.10
N PHE A 308 -9.14 23.12 4.73
CA PHE A 308 -9.46 23.36 3.34
C PHE A 308 -8.90 24.69 2.87
N PRO A 309 -8.18 24.73 1.74
CA PRO A 309 -7.71 25.97 1.15
C PRO A 309 -8.89 26.82 0.64
N LYS A 310 -8.65 28.12 0.40
CA LYS A 310 -9.66 29.04 -0.17
C LYS A 310 -10.25 28.55 -1.51
N SER A 311 -9.52 27.74 -2.26
CA SER A 311 -9.99 27.07 -3.47
C SER A 311 -11.10 26.04 -3.24
N GLY A 312 -11.36 25.62 -2.00
CA GLY A 312 -12.30 24.56 -1.68
C GLY A 312 -11.86 23.16 -2.10
N ASN A 313 -10.65 22.99 -2.66
CA ASN A 313 -10.09 21.70 -3.04
C ASN A 313 -9.22 21.13 -1.90
N PRO A 314 -9.63 20.06 -1.21
CA PRO A 314 -8.91 19.49 -0.06
C PRO A 314 -7.56 18.90 -0.43
N HIS A 315 -7.35 18.46 -1.67
CA HIS A 315 -6.07 17.95 -2.15
C HIS A 315 -4.98 19.04 -2.23
N LYS A 316 -5.37 20.32 -2.14
CA LYS A 316 -4.46 21.47 -2.07
C LYS A 316 -4.24 21.95 -0.62
N SER A 317 -4.64 21.16 0.37
CA SER A 317 -4.38 21.44 1.78
C SER A 317 -2.87 21.54 2.05
N LYS A 318 -2.51 22.39 3.02
CA LYS A 318 -1.13 22.50 3.51
C LYS A 318 -0.76 21.29 4.38
N VAL A 319 -1.74 20.75 5.10
CA VAL A 319 -1.58 19.52 5.89
C VAL A 319 -1.83 18.34 4.96
N ARG A 320 -0.87 17.43 4.85
CA ARG A 320 -1.02 16.24 4.01
C ARG A 320 -2.16 15.37 4.52
N THR A 321 -3.12 15.11 3.67
CA THR A 321 -4.30 14.29 3.96
C THR A 321 -4.05 12.80 3.69
N ILE A 322 -4.96 11.91 4.09
CA ILE A 322 -4.90 10.48 3.77
C ILE A 322 -5.21 10.27 2.28
N CYS A 323 -6.24 10.93 1.77
CA CYS A 323 -6.53 11.01 0.33
C CYS A 323 -5.81 12.21 -0.25
N THR A 324 -4.89 12.01 -1.18
CA THR A 324 -4.04 13.08 -1.71
C THR A 324 -4.18 13.23 -3.21
N GLU A 325 -3.71 14.35 -3.76
CA GLU A 325 -3.62 14.54 -5.21
C GLU A 325 -2.63 13.58 -5.88
N THR A 326 -1.71 12.96 -5.12
CA THR A 326 -0.68 12.05 -5.62
C THR A 326 -1.05 10.58 -5.51
N THR A 327 -2.23 10.26 -4.99
CA THR A 327 -2.73 8.88 -4.93
C THR A 327 -2.92 8.33 -6.34
N GLN A 328 -2.13 7.33 -6.72
CA GLN A 328 -2.18 6.67 -8.04
C GLN A 328 -3.13 5.47 -8.06
N LEU A 329 -3.32 4.86 -6.91
CA LEU A 329 -4.16 3.70 -6.70
C LEU A 329 -4.62 3.68 -5.26
N SER A 330 -5.92 3.51 -5.03
CA SER A 330 -6.47 3.19 -3.72
C SER A 330 -7.13 1.83 -3.76
N PHE A 331 -6.92 0.99 -2.75
CA PHE A 331 -7.60 -0.31 -2.73
C PHE A 331 -7.97 -0.77 -1.32
N VAL A 332 -8.97 -1.66 -1.26
CA VAL A 332 -9.30 -2.45 -0.07
C VAL A 332 -9.31 -3.93 -0.46
N ALA A 333 -8.39 -4.70 0.09
CA ALA A 333 -8.40 -6.16 -0.04
C ALA A 333 -9.27 -6.78 1.04
N GLN A 334 -10.17 -7.67 0.63
CA GLN A 334 -11.02 -8.50 1.47
C GLN A 334 -10.53 -9.94 1.34
N LEU A 335 -9.88 -10.44 2.39
CA LEU A 335 -9.23 -11.75 2.40
C LEU A 335 -10.02 -12.70 3.30
N ARG A 336 -10.60 -13.75 2.72
CA ARG A 336 -11.50 -14.68 3.41
C ARG A 336 -11.02 -16.12 3.28
N SER A 337 -10.84 -16.79 4.40
CA SER A 337 -10.37 -18.19 4.46
C SER A 337 -11.50 -19.24 4.45
N ASN A 338 -12.75 -18.80 4.58
CA ASN A 338 -13.93 -19.67 4.71
C ASN A 338 -14.59 -20.04 3.37
N MET A 339 -13.99 -19.65 2.25
CA MET A 339 -14.47 -19.97 0.90
C MET A 339 -13.32 -20.19 -0.09
N PRO A 340 -13.57 -20.75 -1.28
CA PRO A 340 -12.52 -20.96 -2.28
C PRO A 340 -11.76 -19.68 -2.60
N ALA A 341 -10.43 -19.75 -2.68
CA ALA A 341 -9.55 -18.59 -2.80
C ALA A 341 -9.92 -17.65 -3.98
N GLY A 342 -10.41 -18.22 -5.09
CA GLY A 342 -10.85 -17.44 -6.25
C GLY A 342 -12.07 -16.56 -6.00
N ILE A 343 -12.92 -16.93 -5.04
CA ILE A 343 -14.15 -16.21 -4.66
C ILE A 343 -13.88 -15.40 -3.38
N GLY A 344 -13.17 -16.02 -2.42
CA GLY A 344 -12.90 -15.46 -1.11
C GLY A 344 -11.97 -14.26 -1.12
N ASN A 345 -11.05 -14.17 -2.09
CA ASN A 345 -10.09 -13.10 -2.16
C ASN A 345 -10.46 -12.10 -3.24
N LEU A 346 -10.70 -10.89 -2.82
CA LEU A 346 -11.22 -9.79 -3.63
C LEU A 346 -10.45 -8.51 -3.31
N VAL A 347 -10.02 -7.78 -4.33
CA VAL A 347 -9.48 -6.44 -4.20
C VAL A 347 -10.48 -5.45 -4.78
N TRP A 348 -10.95 -4.53 -3.96
CA TRP A 348 -11.73 -3.38 -4.35
C TRP A 348 -10.77 -2.27 -4.75
N VAL A 349 -10.78 -1.85 -6.00
CA VAL A 349 -9.78 -0.93 -6.55
C VAL A 349 -10.43 0.35 -7.02
N SER A 350 -9.96 1.48 -6.49
CA SER A 350 -10.26 2.81 -7.02
C SER A 350 -9.08 3.26 -7.89
N PRO A 351 -9.28 3.53 -9.18
CA PRO A 351 -8.26 4.18 -9.98
C PRO A 351 -8.06 5.60 -9.45
N TYR A 352 -6.83 5.97 -9.11
CA TYR A 352 -6.49 7.21 -8.40
C TYR A 352 -7.16 7.34 -7.01
N ASN A 353 -7.52 8.58 -6.65
CA ASN A 353 -8.05 8.94 -5.33
C ASN A 353 -9.39 8.25 -5.04
N GLY A 354 -9.49 7.64 -3.87
CA GLY A 354 -10.72 7.01 -3.40
C GLY A 354 -11.92 7.96 -3.24
N CYS A 355 -11.71 9.27 -3.14
CA CYS A 355 -12.78 10.26 -3.04
C CYS A 355 -13.48 10.54 -4.39
N LEU A 356 -12.79 10.35 -5.53
CA LEU A 356 -13.30 10.68 -6.86
C LEU A 356 -13.91 9.48 -7.60
N PHE A 357 -13.50 8.26 -7.27
CA PHE A 357 -13.92 7.05 -7.98
C PHE A 357 -14.60 6.05 -7.05
N PRO A 358 -15.56 5.25 -7.55
CA PRO A 358 -16.01 4.05 -6.86
C PRO A 358 -14.91 2.98 -6.87
N TYR A 359 -14.91 2.12 -5.85
CA TYR A 359 -14.02 0.97 -5.80
C TYR A 359 -14.58 -0.19 -6.62
N ILE A 360 -13.87 -0.56 -7.68
CA ILE A 360 -14.21 -1.61 -8.65
C ILE A 360 -13.76 -2.97 -8.09
N PRO A 361 -14.60 -4.03 -8.11
CA PRO A 361 -14.21 -5.34 -7.63
C PRO A 361 -13.27 -6.05 -8.61
N VAL A 362 -12.19 -6.65 -8.09
CA VAL A 362 -11.28 -7.52 -8.83
C VAL A 362 -11.12 -8.83 -8.05
N TYR A 363 -11.91 -9.84 -8.37
CA TYR A 363 -11.81 -11.16 -7.75
C TYR A 363 -10.53 -11.87 -8.17
N PHE A 364 -9.91 -12.60 -7.25
CA PHE A 364 -8.74 -13.41 -7.61
C PHE A 364 -9.07 -14.45 -8.68
N GLY A 365 -10.27 -15.01 -8.67
CA GLY A 365 -10.74 -16.10 -9.56
C GLY A 365 -11.00 -15.71 -11.00
N ILE A 366 -10.75 -14.48 -11.43
CA ILE A 366 -10.89 -14.08 -12.84
C ILE A 366 -9.87 -14.78 -13.75
N TYR A 367 -10.20 -14.93 -15.03
CA TYR A 367 -9.24 -15.38 -16.04
C TYR A 367 -8.14 -14.34 -16.29
N ASP A 368 -8.57 -13.09 -16.49
CA ASP A 368 -7.68 -11.95 -16.72
C ASP A 368 -8.40 -10.66 -16.32
N THR A 369 -7.63 -9.58 -16.14
CA THR A 369 -8.14 -8.23 -15.93
C THR A 369 -8.65 -7.64 -17.25
N ASN A 370 -9.38 -6.52 -17.18
CA ASN A 370 -9.83 -5.81 -18.37
C ASN A 370 -8.62 -5.39 -19.24
N ASP A 371 -8.72 -5.57 -20.55
CA ASP A 371 -7.63 -5.30 -21.50
C ASP A 371 -7.30 -3.80 -21.60
N LYS A 372 -8.24 -2.92 -21.30
CA LYS A 372 -8.05 -1.46 -21.29
C LYS A 372 -7.19 -0.96 -20.13
N VAL A 373 -6.96 -1.78 -19.08
CA VAL A 373 -6.21 -1.39 -17.89
C VAL A 373 -4.86 -2.10 -17.77
N ARG A 374 -4.37 -2.65 -18.85
CA ARG A 374 -3.06 -3.32 -18.89
C ARG A 374 -2.38 -3.17 -20.24
N PHE A 375 -1.08 -3.18 -20.25
CA PHE A 375 -0.33 -3.35 -21.48
C PHE A 375 -0.49 -4.79 -21.99
N THR A 376 -0.46 -4.96 -23.31
CA THR A 376 -0.50 -6.28 -23.95
C THR A 376 0.68 -7.16 -23.57
N SER A 377 1.84 -6.57 -23.26
CA SER A 377 3.05 -7.27 -22.87
C SER A 377 3.44 -7.00 -21.41
N TYR A 378 3.29 -8.01 -20.56
CA TYR A 378 3.80 -7.98 -19.18
C TYR A 378 5.30 -7.66 -19.11
N LYS A 379 6.10 -8.21 -20.03
CA LYS A 379 7.55 -7.96 -20.08
C LYS A 379 7.86 -6.48 -20.35
N ASN A 380 7.12 -5.84 -21.24
CA ASN A 380 7.29 -4.41 -21.52
C ASN A 380 6.88 -3.57 -20.32
N SER A 381 5.83 -3.96 -19.60
CA SER A 381 5.44 -3.25 -18.38
C SER A 381 6.49 -3.34 -17.28
N GLU A 382 7.17 -4.49 -17.13
CA GLU A 382 8.28 -4.64 -16.18
C GLU A 382 9.44 -3.69 -16.50
N LYS A 383 9.75 -3.52 -17.79
CA LYS A 383 10.79 -2.57 -18.23
C LYS A 383 10.40 -1.13 -17.85
N LEU A 384 9.16 -0.73 -18.14
CA LEU A 384 8.63 0.60 -17.84
C LEU A 384 8.58 0.93 -16.33
N GLN A 385 8.49 -0.06 -15.45
CA GLN A 385 8.55 0.17 -14.00
C GLN A 385 9.86 0.80 -13.55
N PHE A 386 10.95 0.55 -14.26
CA PHE A 386 12.31 0.96 -13.87
C PHE A 386 12.89 2.06 -14.75
N GLU A 387 12.18 2.51 -15.77
CA GLU A 387 12.59 3.63 -16.61
C GLU A 387 12.35 4.95 -15.89
N ASN A 388 13.32 5.88 -15.99
CA ASN A 388 13.26 7.18 -15.31
C ASN A 388 12.51 8.28 -16.09
N ASP A 389 11.85 7.95 -17.16
CA ASP A 389 11.18 8.89 -18.04
C ASP A 389 9.90 9.45 -17.41
N LYS A 390 9.72 10.76 -17.39
CA LYS A 390 8.80 11.42 -16.46
C LYS A 390 7.32 11.32 -16.81
N ASN A 391 6.93 11.06 -18.03
CA ASN A 391 5.52 10.96 -18.39
C ASN A 391 5.33 9.97 -19.53
N ASN A 392 4.51 8.97 -19.31
CA ASN A 392 4.17 8.02 -20.36
C ASN A 392 2.66 7.95 -20.66
N LEU A 393 1.84 8.63 -19.88
CA LEU A 393 0.39 8.54 -20.03
C LEU A 393 -0.09 9.02 -21.41
N GLU A 394 0.46 10.12 -21.91
CA GLU A 394 0.14 10.66 -23.23
C GLU A 394 0.55 9.74 -24.39
N GLN A 395 1.51 8.84 -24.16
CA GLN A 395 1.95 7.88 -25.16
C GLN A 395 0.97 6.71 -25.31
N TYR A 396 0.00 6.55 -24.40
CA TYR A 396 -0.94 5.45 -24.34
C TYR A 396 -2.38 5.93 -24.15
N PRO A 397 -2.94 6.72 -25.09
CA PRO A 397 -4.28 7.29 -24.98
C PRO A 397 -5.39 6.23 -24.96
N GLU A 398 -5.10 5.00 -25.43
CA GLU A 398 -6.01 3.85 -25.36
C GLU A 398 -6.08 3.20 -23.97
N HIS A 399 -5.09 3.44 -23.10
CA HIS A 399 -5.08 2.90 -21.76
C HIS A 399 -6.10 3.61 -20.88
N ALA A 400 -6.88 2.87 -20.09
CA ALA A 400 -7.96 3.44 -19.27
C ALA A 400 -7.46 4.53 -18.31
N TYR A 401 -6.23 4.43 -17.81
CA TYR A 401 -5.64 5.44 -16.93
C TYR A 401 -5.45 6.81 -17.62
N TYR A 402 -5.35 6.86 -18.94
CA TYR A 402 -5.40 8.14 -19.65
C TYR A 402 -6.74 8.84 -19.43
N GLN A 403 -7.85 8.13 -19.64
CA GLN A 403 -9.19 8.68 -19.43
C GLN A 403 -9.47 8.98 -17.95
N PHE A 404 -9.02 8.13 -17.04
CA PHE A 404 -9.16 8.39 -15.61
C PHE A 404 -8.38 9.62 -15.16
N ASN A 405 -7.20 9.86 -15.71
CA ASN A 405 -6.43 11.08 -15.45
C ASN A 405 -7.14 12.33 -15.97
N GLU A 406 -7.69 12.28 -17.18
CA GLU A 406 -8.48 13.40 -17.71
C GLU A 406 -9.71 13.71 -16.82
N TYR A 407 -10.35 12.68 -16.29
CA TYR A 407 -11.44 12.85 -15.33
C TYR A 407 -10.97 13.49 -14.01
N VAL A 408 -9.83 13.06 -13.48
CA VAL A 408 -9.23 13.70 -12.28
C VAL A 408 -8.93 15.18 -12.56
N LYS A 409 -8.24 15.49 -13.67
CA LYS A 409 -7.95 16.88 -14.08
C LYS A 409 -9.24 17.70 -14.20
N PHE A 410 -10.26 17.15 -14.86
CA PHE A 410 -11.56 17.81 -14.99
C PHE A 410 -12.18 18.15 -13.63
N ILE A 411 -12.21 17.25 -12.66
CA ILE A 411 -12.74 17.54 -11.33
C ILE A 411 -11.86 18.57 -10.59
N GLU A 412 -10.53 18.39 -10.61
CA GLU A 412 -9.57 19.22 -9.91
C GLU A 412 -9.54 20.69 -10.38
N GLU A 413 -9.80 20.96 -11.66
CA GLU A 413 -9.85 22.32 -12.22
C GLU A 413 -10.92 23.19 -11.58
N ASN A 414 -12.07 22.62 -11.21
CA ASN A 414 -13.15 23.31 -10.52
C ASN A 414 -13.80 22.40 -9.48
N TYR A 415 -13.00 22.00 -8.49
CA TYR A 415 -13.37 21.01 -7.49
C TYR A 415 -14.70 21.33 -6.77
N PRO A 416 -14.95 22.55 -6.25
CA PRO A 416 -16.18 22.84 -5.51
C PRO A 416 -17.46 22.61 -6.31
N GLU A 417 -17.43 22.87 -7.61
CA GLU A 417 -18.60 22.75 -8.49
C GLU A 417 -18.79 21.31 -9.02
N ARG A 418 -17.68 20.56 -9.20
CA ARG A 418 -17.69 19.27 -9.89
C ARG A 418 -17.66 18.06 -8.95
N ILE A 419 -17.25 18.24 -7.70
CA ILE A 419 -17.08 17.13 -6.76
C ILE A 419 -18.40 16.43 -6.39
N GLU A 420 -19.50 17.16 -6.35
CA GLU A 420 -20.80 16.56 -5.95
C GLU A 420 -21.26 15.50 -6.96
N GLU A 421 -21.05 15.71 -8.26
CA GLU A 421 -21.36 14.70 -9.28
C GLU A 421 -20.49 13.45 -9.14
N ALA A 422 -19.20 13.62 -8.82
CA ALA A 422 -18.30 12.51 -8.54
C ALA A 422 -18.72 11.72 -7.28
N ARG A 423 -19.16 12.41 -6.22
CA ARG A 423 -19.68 11.79 -4.98
C ARG A 423 -20.96 10.99 -5.22
N ILE A 424 -21.88 11.53 -5.97
CA ILE A 424 -23.13 10.84 -6.36
C ILE A 424 -22.79 9.58 -7.16
N PHE A 425 -21.95 9.70 -8.18
CA PHE A 425 -21.50 8.57 -9.00
C PHE A 425 -20.86 7.48 -8.14
N LYS A 426 -19.88 7.82 -7.30
CA LYS A 426 -19.22 6.91 -6.37
C LYS A 426 -20.23 6.21 -5.45
N THR A 427 -21.08 7.01 -4.78
CA THR A 427 -22.02 6.50 -3.76
C THR A 427 -23.03 5.53 -4.36
N LEU A 428 -23.61 5.87 -5.52
CA LEU A 428 -24.61 5.00 -6.18
C LEU A 428 -23.98 3.70 -6.68
N THR A 429 -22.79 3.78 -7.28
CA THR A 429 -22.09 2.59 -7.78
C THR A 429 -21.69 1.67 -6.63
N GLU A 430 -21.13 2.19 -5.55
CA GLU A 430 -20.70 1.37 -4.40
C GLU A 430 -21.90 0.76 -3.64
N LYS A 431 -23.03 1.47 -3.55
CA LYS A 431 -24.27 0.94 -2.98
C LYS A 431 -24.81 -0.23 -3.83
N GLU A 432 -24.78 -0.12 -5.13
CA GLU A 432 -25.17 -1.21 -6.03
C GLU A 432 -24.23 -2.41 -5.88
N LEU A 433 -22.92 -2.20 -5.90
CA LEU A 433 -21.90 -3.23 -5.73
C LEU A 433 -22.08 -3.98 -4.40
N ALA A 434 -22.25 -3.27 -3.29
CA ALA A 434 -22.44 -3.88 -1.98
C ALA A 434 -23.72 -4.74 -1.91
N ARG A 435 -24.81 -4.29 -2.55
CA ARG A 435 -26.06 -5.06 -2.66
C ARG A 435 -25.88 -6.33 -3.49
N ASN A 436 -25.14 -6.23 -4.61
CA ASN A 436 -25.01 -7.32 -5.57
C ASN A 436 -23.97 -8.36 -5.17
N GLN A 437 -22.97 -8.00 -4.37
CA GLN A 437 -21.88 -8.90 -3.97
C GLN A 437 -22.38 -10.20 -3.33
N LYS A 438 -23.24 -10.12 -2.35
CA LYS A 438 -23.76 -11.31 -1.64
C LYS A 438 -24.51 -12.26 -2.57
N ASN A 439 -25.33 -11.71 -3.47
CA ASN A 439 -26.09 -12.52 -4.42
C ASN A 439 -25.19 -13.17 -5.47
N LEU A 440 -24.21 -12.42 -6.00
CA LEU A 440 -23.22 -12.95 -6.89
C LEU A 440 -22.45 -14.10 -6.25
N GLU A 441 -21.88 -13.88 -5.07
CA GLU A 441 -21.04 -14.87 -4.40
C GLU A 441 -21.82 -16.13 -4.04
N LYS A 442 -23.07 -16.01 -3.61
CA LYS A 442 -23.96 -17.15 -3.38
C LYS A 442 -24.16 -17.97 -4.67
N SER A 443 -24.50 -17.31 -5.77
CA SER A 443 -24.69 -17.99 -7.07
C SER A 443 -23.40 -18.61 -7.59
N VAL A 444 -22.28 -17.89 -7.46
CA VAL A 444 -20.97 -18.35 -7.92
C VAL A 444 -20.48 -19.55 -7.09
N LEU A 445 -20.74 -19.61 -5.79
CA LEU A 445 -20.42 -20.76 -4.94
C LEU A 445 -21.20 -22.01 -5.31
N GLU A 446 -22.47 -21.88 -5.71
CA GLU A 446 -23.25 -23.02 -6.21
C GLU A 446 -22.68 -23.55 -7.54
N VAL A 447 -22.35 -22.65 -8.48
CA VAL A 447 -21.71 -23.03 -9.75
C VAL A 447 -20.34 -23.67 -9.53
N TYR A 448 -19.56 -23.12 -8.59
CA TYR A 448 -18.19 -23.60 -8.32
C TYR A 448 -18.12 -25.09 -7.93
N LYS A 449 -19.13 -25.58 -7.24
CA LYS A 449 -19.18 -27.00 -6.81
C LYS A 449 -19.10 -27.98 -7.98
N SER A 450 -19.68 -27.63 -9.12
CA SER A 450 -19.77 -28.50 -10.30
C SER A 450 -18.99 -28.00 -11.51
N TYR A 451 -18.83 -26.68 -11.62
CA TYR A 451 -18.28 -26.02 -12.81
C TYR A 451 -17.31 -24.88 -12.42
N PRO A 452 -16.12 -25.20 -11.85
CA PRO A 452 -15.18 -24.19 -11.35
C PRO A 452 -14.64 -23.24 -12.45
N ASP A 453 -14.59 -23.69 -13.71
CA ASP A 453 -14.16 -22.83 -14.83
C ASP A 453 -15.25 -21.85 -15.27
N ASP A 454 -16.53 -22.24 -15.21
CA ASP A 454 -17.64 -21.29 -15.47
C ASP A 454 -17.69 -20.20 -14.39
N THR A 455 -17.33 -20.54 -13.17
CA THR A 455 -17.15 -19.57 -12.08
C THR A 455 -16.16 -18.46 -12.46
N LYS A 456 -15.02 -18.82 -13.04
CA LYS A 456 -14.02 -17.83 -13.50
C LYS A 456 -14.60 -16.90 -14.55
N LYS A 457 -15.38 -17.46 -15.50
CA LYS A 457 -16.05 -16.68 -16.56
C LYS A 457 -17.05 -15.69 -15.98
N ILE A 458 -17.88 -16.13 -15.03
CA ILE A 458 -18.88 -15.29 -14.37
C ILE A 458 -18.17 -14.13 -13.64
N LEU A 459 -17.14 -14.43 -12.83
CA LEU A 459 -16.38 -13.41 -12.10
C LEU A 459 -15.67 -12.43 -13.06
N THR A 460 -15.07 -12.91 -14.14
CA THR A 460 -14.42 -12.07 -15.15
C THR A 460 -15.42 -11.10 -15.79
N ASN A 461 -16.58 -11.60 -16.20
CA ASN A 461 -17.62 -10.77 -16.81
C ASN A 461 -18.14 -9.71 -15.83
N TYR A 462 -18.36 -10.10 -14.58
CA TYR A 462 -18.80 -9.17 -13.52
C TYR A 462 -17.79 -8.05 -13.29
N CYS A 463 -16.51 -8.38 -13.10
CA CYS A 463 -15.45 -7.39 -12.91
C CYS A 463 -15.34 -6.45 -14.12
N ASN A 464 -15.36 -6.99 -15.35
CA ASN A 464 -15.25 -6.20 -16.56
C ASN A 464 -16.47 -5.29 -16.77
N GLN A 465 -17.67 -5.75 -16.47
CA GLN A 465 -18.89 -4.95 -16.58
C GLN A 465 -18.83 -3.70 -15.69
N TYR A 466 -18.40 -3.84 -14.44
CA TYR A 466 -18.26 -2.69 -13.55
C TYR A 466 -17.10 -1.78 -13.94
N PHE A 467 -15.98 -2.34 -14.38
CA PHE A 467 -14.87 -1.56 -14.91
C PHE A 467 -15.31 -0.70 -16.12
N ASP A 468 -15.96 -1.31 -17.11
CA ASP A 468 -16.44 -0.61 -18.29
C ASP A 468 -17.54 0.42 -17.96
N THR A 469 -18.38 0.14 -16.95
CA THR A 469 -19.39 1.08 -16.46
C THR A 469 -18.73 2.31 -15.84
N VAL A 470 -17.73 2.14 -15.00
CA VAL A 470 -16.98 3.25 -14.39
C VAL A 470 -16.28 4.08 -15.49
N LEU A 471 -15.60 3.43 -16.42
CA LEU A 471 -14.94 4.11 -17.53
C LEU A 471 -15.94 4.90 -18.41
N LYS A 472 -17.12 4.37 -18.66
CA LYS A 472 -18.19 5.04 -19.43
C LYS A 472 -18.74 6.25 -18.69
N ILE A 473 -19.04 6.12 -17.40
CA ILE A 473 -19.65 7.20 -16.60
C ILE A 473 -18.66 8.35 -16.41
N THR A 474 -17.38 8.11 -16.16
CA THR A 474 -16.37 9.18 -16.07
C THR A 474 -16.34 10.01 -17.36
N LYS A 475 -16.44 9.35 -18.53
CA LYS A 475 -16.52 10.05 -19.81
C LYS A 475 -17.80 10.87 -19.98
N GLN A 476 -18.93 10.33 -19.50
CA GLN A 476 -20.21 11.06 -19.54
C GLN A 476 -20.21 12.30 -18.66
N ILE A 477 -19.60 12.24 -17.45
CA ILE A 477 -19.48 13.38 -16.55
C ILE A 477 -18.64 14.50 -17.20
N MET A 478 -17.51 14.18 -17.81
CA MET A 478 -16.67 15.15 -18.50
C MET A 478 -17.36 15.81 -19.70
N ASN A 479 -18.28 15.13 -20.36
CA ASN A 479 -18.98 15.63 -21.54
C ASN A 479 -20.25 16.44 -21.22
N LYS A 480 -20.67 16.52 -19.96
CA LYS A 480 -21.73 17.43 -19.52
C LYS A 480 -21.13 18.84 -19.41
N LYS A 481 -21.34 19.64 -20.43
CA LYS A 481 -20.96 21.07 -20.44
C LYS A 481 -22.09 21.92 -19.88
#